data_e8e7f1ed6a60fda3df796ebb5fade578
#
_entry.id   e8e7f1ed6a60fda3df796ebb5fade578
#
_cell.length_a   1.000
_cell.length_b   1.000
_cell.length_c   1.000
_cell.angle_alpha   90.00
_cell.angle_beta   90.00
_cell.angle_gamma   90.00
#
_symmetry.space_group_name_H-M   'P 1'
#
loop_
_entity.id
_entity.type
_entity.pdbx_description
1 polymer ?
#
loop_
_entity_poly.entity_id
_entity_poly.type
_entity_poly.pdbx_seq_one_letter_code
_entity_poly.pdbx_strand_id
1 'polypeptide(L)'
;GNGLVDDAHGFNFDQQNSNLTLVPVADGTFNPRAQHGFMCAAIICGTGARGRPYEFGIAPEGAWTGVIASGRFEAAIEWAVEQGADTYSMSFSIPGLGEYRSHWRKVMEHGSFCGICFVSGAGNFAQQARVPVQMRTPEDIPDAVFAAAGVQRNFARTPFSSKGPVEWKTSHYADGRVQKPEVCAFNMGLPQLWLDGTTRPSGLNGNSFAGPMFCGAIALMLSADPDLLPWDLKQIITSTATDVAADGVDDETGHGLINCYRAVREVLRRKAIREGKDPGRFTGRQDGDTLDIAGIQKRLQISRVEVGRVQPDGQAARLGIKPGDVLVSYHDRKTASRRDIQVARRQAVTDKAEKIRVVFRRGDRVIRGEFRPGPMGFAPSIAYDDPTFR
;
A
#
# COMPACT_ATOMS: atom_id res chain seq x y z
N GLY A 1 -26.05 -19.44 15.68
CA GLY A 1 -24.81 -19.63 14.93
C GLY A 1 -25.08 -19.60 13.43
N ASN A 2 -24.13 -19.12 12.68
CA ASN A 2 -24.15 -19.01 11.21
C ASN A 2 -23.86 -20.35 10.48
N GLY A 3 -23.77 -21.47 11.21
CA GLY A 3 -23.48 -22.81 10.66
C GLY A 3 -22.00 -23.09 10.39
N LEU A 4 -21.11 -22.15 10.69
CA LEU A 4 -19.67 -22.35 10.57
C LEU A 4 -19.05 -22.74 11.91
N VAL A 5 -17.93 -23.48 11.87
CA VAL A 5 -17.23 -23.98 13.05
C VAL A 5 -15.90 -23.24 13.21
N ASP A 6 -15.64 -22.71 14.41
CA ASP A 6 -14.40 -22.03 14.81
C ASP A 6 -14.02 -20.82 13.92
N ASP A 7 -14.99 -20.03 13.48
CA ASP A 7 -14.80 -18.87 12.62
C ASP A 7 -14.45 -17.56 13.35
N ALA A 8 -14.15 -17.63 14.65
CA ALA A 8 -13.87 -16.46 15.51
C ALA A 8 -12.70 -15.57 15.02
N HIS A 9 -11.76 -16.13 14.27
CA HIS A 9 -10.61 -15.40 13.70
C HIS A 9 -10.68 -15.26 12.18
N GLY A 10 -11.75 -15.78 11.58
CA GLY A 10 -11.95 -15.79 10.15
C GLY A 10 -12.26 -17.18 9.59
N PHE A 11 -12.47 -17.25 8.29
CA PHE A 11 -12.89 -18.49 7.66
C PHE A 11 -12.29 -18.68 6.26
N ASN A 12 -11.95 -19.91 5.95
CA ASN A 12 -11.50 -20.35 4.64
C ASN A 12 -12.66 -20.98 3.86
N PHE A 13 -13.28 -20.17 3.01
CA PHE A 13 -14.44 -20.58 2.19
C PHE A 13 -14.05 -21.57 1.09
N ASP A 14 -12.79 -21.60 0.66
CA ASP A 14 -12.33 -22.56 -0.34
C ASP A 14 -12.22 -23.97 0.25
N GLN A 15 -11.78 -24.09 1.50
CA GLN A 15 -11.61 -25.34 2.22
C GLN A 15 -12.73 -25.67 3.23
N GLN A 16 -13.65 -24.76 3.44
CA GLN A 16 -14.76 -24.89 4.38
C GLN A 16 -14.29 -25.20 5.83
N ASN A 17 -13.32 -24.45 6.31
CA ASN A 17 -12.76 -24.57 7.66
C ASN A 17 -12.19 -23.25 8.17
N SER A 18 -11.81 -23.20 9.44
CA SER A 18 -11.19 -22.04 10.09
C SER A 18 -9.68 -21.88 9.83
N ASN A 19 -9.08 -22.72 8.97
CA ASN A 19 -7.65 -22.67 8.70
C ASN A 19 -7.30 -21.52 7.75
N LEU A 20 -6.81 -20.42 8.30
CA LEU A 20 -6.32 -19.25 7.56
C LEU A 20 -4.82 -19.34 7.26
N THR A 21 -4.11 -20.27 7.89
CA THR A 21 -2.71 -20.52 7.58
C THR A 21 -2.64 -21.37 6.32
N LEU A 22 -2.28 -20.76 5.22
CA LEU A 22 -1.82 -21.52 4.07
C LEU A 22 -0.55 -22.24 4.53
N VAL A 23 -0.65 -23.56 4.65
CA VAL A 23 0.36 -24.49 5.19
C VAL A 23 1.77 -24.10 4.78
N PRO A 24 2.76 -24.12 5.69
CA PRO A 24 4.16 -23.96 5.31
C PRO A 24 4.50 -24.95 4.19
N VAL A 25 5.17 -24.47 3.16
CA VAL A 25 5.75 -25.37 2.17
C VAL A 25 6.73 -26.30 2.90
N ALA A 26 6.91 -27.53 2.44
CA ALA A 26 7.65 -28.58 3.13
C ALA A 26 9.10 -28.23 3.55
N ASP A 27 9.64 -27.12 3.02
CA ASP A 27 10.95 -26.56 3.35
C ASP A 27 10.94 -25.50 4.48
N GLY A 28 9.79 -25.30 5.13
CA GLY A 28 9.62 -24.27 6.19
C GLY A 28 9.44 -22.86 5.65
N THR A 29 9.31 -22.64 4.35
CA THR A 29 8.98 -21.33 3.79
C THR A 29 7.49 -21.06 3.93
N PHE A 30 7.14 -19.82 4.24
CA PHE A 30 5.74 -19.39 4.31
C PHE A 30 5.16 -19.17 2.92
N ASN A 31 3.89 -19.56 2.74
CA ASN A 31 3.20 -19.26 1.52
C ASN A 31 3.16 -17.73 1.27
N PRO A 32 3.64 -17.25 0.11
CA PRO A 32 3.69 -15.83 -0.20
C PRO A 32 2.33 -15.12 -0.13
N ARG A 33 1.22 -15.85 -0.37
CA ARG A 33 -0.14 -15.29 -0.28
C ARG A 33 -0.55 -15.04 1.16
N ALA A 34 -0.26 -15.97 2.08
CA ALA A 34 -0.51 -15.80 3.52
C ALA A 34 0.33 -14.64 4.08
N GLN A 35 1.60 -14.58 3.71
CA GLN A 35 2.50 -13.50 4.09
C GLN A 35 1.99 -12.14 3.57
N HIS A 36 1.46 -12.08 2.34
CA HIS A 36 0.90 -10.85 1.77
C HIS A 36 -0.34 -10.38 2.55
N GLY A 37 -1.30 -11.27 2.82
CA GLY A 37 -2.48 -10.94 3.61
C GLY A 37 -2.15 -10.50 5.03
N PHE A 38 -1.20 -11.19 5.68
CA PHE A 38 -0.70 -10.82 7.00
C PHE A 38 -0.09 -9.40 7.01
N MET A 39 0.71 -9.04 6.00
CA MET A 39 1.25 -7.68 5.90
C MET A 39 0.17 -6.62 5.68
N CYS A 40 -0.88 -6.94 4.92
CA CYS A 40 -2.04 -6.05 4.78
C CYS A 40 -2.73 -5.81 6.13
N ALA A 41 -2.99 -6.88 6.89
CA ALA A 41 -3.55 -6.78 8.24
C ALA A 41 -2.65 -6.00 9.20
N ALA A 42 -1.35 -6.23 9.15
CA ALA A 42 -0.38 -5.51 9.97
C ALA A 42 -0.35 -3.99 9.68
N ILE A 43 -0.58 -3.58 8.42
CA ILE A 43 -0.71 -2.17 8.06
C ILE A 43 -2.01 -1.56 8.60
N ILE A 44 -3.10 -2.32 8.63
CA ILE A 44 -4.39 -1.84 9.15
C ILE A 44 -4.31 -1.67 10.67
N CYS A 45 -3.99 -2.75 11.40
CA CYS A 45 -4.17 -2.83 12.85
C CYS A 45 -3.00 -3.51 13.59
N GLY A 46 -1.81 -3.61 13.00
CA GLY A 46 -0.65 -4.17 13.67
C GLY A 46 -0.32 -3.39 14.94
N THR A 47 -0.15 -4.08 16.06
CA THR A 47 0.19 -3.47 17.37
C THR A 47 1.67 -3.21 17.52
N GLY A 48 2.51 -3.77 16.64
CA GLY A 48 3.96 -3.69 16.68
C GLY A 48 4.59 -4.39 17.86
N ALA A 49 5.90 -4.61 17.79
CA ALA A 49 6.67 -5.03 18.95
C ALA A 49 7.13 -3.80 19.74
N ARG A 50 7.16 -3.90 21.07
CA ARG A 50 7.59 -2.82 21.95
C ARG A 50 8.98 -2.30 21.54
N GLY A 51 9.07 -1.00 21.24
CA GLY A 51 10.30 -0.37 20.75
C GLY A 51 10.52 -0.45 19.24
N ARG A 52 9.53 -0.92 18.48
CA ARG A 52 9.57 -0.99 17.01
C ARG A 52 8.38 -0.24 16.40
N PRO A 53 8.38 1.11 16.40
CA PRO A 53 7.23 1.91 16.03
C PRO A 53 6.79 1.74 14.55
N TYR A 54 7.67 1.26 13.68
CA TYR A 54 7.37 1.00 12.27
C TYR A 54 6.55 -0.28 12.03
N GLU A 55 6.29 -1.07 13.08
CA GLU A 55 5.44 -2.26 13.04
C GLU A 55 4.00 -1.97 13.43
N PHE A 56 3.70 -0.75 13.87
CA PHE A 56 2.35 -0.35 14.23
C PHE A 56 1.48 -0.14 12.98
N GLY A 57 0.26 -0.67 13.04
CA GLY A 57 -0.79 -0.35 12.09
C GLY A 57 -1.33 1.07 12.28
N ILE A 58 -2.13 1.52 11.33
CA ILE A 58 -2.76 2.84 11.38
C ILE A 58 -3.82 2.88 12.49
N ALA A 59 -4.56 1.79 12.70
CA ALA A 59 -5.56 1.63 13.75
C ALA A 59 -5.20 0.44 14.67
N PRO A 60 -4.19 0.57 15.57
CA PRO A 60 -3.63 -0.57 16.31
C PRO A 60 -4.59 -1.20 17.32
N GLU A 61 -5.68 -0.54 17.68
CA GLU A 61 -6.74 -1.08 18.54
C GLU A 61 -7.88 -1.73 17.74
N GLY A 62 -7.79 -1.73 16.40
CA GLY A 62 -8.73 -2.40 15.53
C GLY A 62 -8.62 -3.92 15.62
N ALA A 63 -9.75 -4.61 15.54
CA ALA A 63 -9.80 -6.05 15.36
C ALA A 63 -9.81 -6.40 13.87
N TRP A 64 -9.27 -7.55 13.49
CA TRP A 64 -9.36 -8.06 12.13
C TRP A 64 -9.69 -9.54 12.09
N THR A 65 -10.38 -9.92 11.04
CA THR A 65 -10.65 -11.32 10.71
C THR A 65 -10.15 -11.62 9.30
N GLY A 66 -9.61 -12.82 9.10
CA GLY A 66 -9.08 -13.24 7.82
C GLY A 66 -10.11 -13.99 6.98
N VAL A 67 -10.09 -13.77 5.67
CA VAL A 67 -10.96 -14.49 4.73
C VAL A 67 -10.12 -15.05 3.59
N ILE A 68 -10.33 -16.33 3.28
CA ILE A 68 -9.83 -16.99 2.07
C ILE A 68 -11.04 -17.39 1.22
N ALA A 69 -11.19 -16.78 0.04
CA ALA A 69 -12.37 -16.98 -0.80
C ALA A 69 -12.02 -16.74 -2.29
N SER A 70 -11.26 -17.64 -2.89
CA SER A 70 -10.85 -17.50 -4.30
C SER A 70 -12.03 -17.66 -5.28
N GLY A 71 -13.02 -18.47 -4.95
CA GLY A 71 -14.17 -18.76 -5.80
C GLY A 71 -15.53 -18.59 -5.12
N ARG A 72 -15.58 -18.03 -3.93
CA ARG A 72 -16.78 -17.89 -3.10
C ARG A 72 -16.87 -16.53 -2.43
N PHE A 73 -16.61 -15.48 -3.19
CA PHE A 73 -16.50 -14.12 -2.62
C PHE A 73 -17.84 -13.61 -2.10
N GLU A 74 -18.98 -14.02 -2.69
CA GLU A 74 -20.32 -13.65 -2.22
C GLU A 74 -20.54 -14.17 -0.80
N ALA A 75 -20.29 -15.45 -0.56
CA ALA A 75 -20.41 -16.05 0.76
C ALA A 75 -19.49 -15.42 1.80
N ALA A 76 -18.30 -15.01 1.37
CA ALA A 76 -17.35 -14.31 2.22
C ALA A 76 -17.81 -12.89 2.58
N ILE A 77 -18.45 -12.18 1.65
CA ILE A 77 -19.04 -10.86 1.92
C ILE A 77 -20.27 -10.99 2.81
N GLU A 78 -21.15 -11.95 2.54
CA GLU A 78 -22.31 -12.25 3.38
C GLU A 78 -21.87 -12.53 4.82
N TRP A 79 -20.88 -13.40 4.99
CA TRP A 79 -20.29 -13.66 6.30
C TRP A 79 -19.71 -12.41 6.96
N ALA A 80 -19.02 -11.55 6.21
CA ALA A 80 -18.49 -10.30 6.76
C ALA A 80 -19.61 -9.36 7.26
N VAL A 81 -20.75 -9.30 6.56
CA VAL A 81 -21.95 -8.59 7.02
C VAL A 81 -22.47 -9.20 8.32
N GLU A 82 -22.59 -10.52 8.40
CA GLU A 82 -23.03 -11.24 9.60
C GLU A 82 -22.11 -11.05 10.80
N GLN A 83 -20.78 -10.90 10.56
CA GLN A 83 -19.80 -10.61 11.60
C GLN A 83 -19.79 -9.13 12.02
N GLY A 84 -20.53 -8.26 11.33
CA GLY A 84 -20.54 -6.82 11.60
C GLY A 84 -19.25 -6.14 11.23
N ALA A 85 -18.61 -6.57 10.14
CA ALA A 85 -17.36 -5.95 9.68
C ALA A 85 -17.60 -4.51 9.21
N ASP A 86 -16.78 -3.58 9.67
CA ASP A 86 -16.81 -2.17 9.25
C ASP A 86 -16.14 -1.96 7.90
N THR A 87 -15.06 -2.69 7.64
CA THR A 87 -14.27 -2.57 6.41
C THR A 87 -13.92 -3.94 5.83
N TYR A 88 -13.85 -4.02 4.50
CA TYR A 88 -13.42 -5.21 3.78
C TYR A 88 -12.26 -4.87 2.85
N SER A 89 -11.07 -5.30 3.22
CA SER A 89 -9.83 -5.01 2.48
C SER A 89 -9.55 -6.03 1.39
N MET A 90 -9.42 -5.55 0.14
CA MET A 90 -9.18 -6.37 -1.04
C MET A 90 -7.89 -5.96 -1.74
N SER A 91 -6.81 -6.69 -1.50
CA SER A 91 -5.52 -6.42 -2.13
C SER A 91 -5.23 -7.37 -3.30
N PHE A 92 -6.23 -7.57 -4.16
CA PHE A 92 -6.16 -8.39 -5.36
C PHE A 92 -6.89 -7.70 -6.52
N SER A 93 -6.64 -8.14 -7.75
CA SER A 93 -7.27 -7.61 -8.96
C SER A 93 -7.61 -8.77 -9.90
N ILE A 94 -8.82 -8.78 -10.44
CA ILE A 94 -9.31 -9.80 -11.36
C ILE A 94 -9.51 -9.17 -12.75
N PRO A 95 -8.72 -9.57 -13.75
CA PRO A 95 -8.88 -9.07 -15.10
C PRO A 95 -9.99 -9.80 -15.87
N GLY A 96 -10.55 -9.13 -16.86
CA GLY A 96 -11.33 -9.79 -17.92
C GLY A 96 -12.69 -10.33 -17.49
N LEU A 97 -13.31 -9.79 -16.44
CA LEU A 97 -14.64 -10.22 -16.00
C LEU A 97 -15.77 -9.86 -16.98
N GLY A 98 -15.57 -8.89 -17.88
CA GLY A 98 -16.60 -8.48 -18.82
C GLY A 98 -17.89 -8.05 -18.13
N GLU A 99 -19.02 -8.61 -18.55
CA GLU A 99 -20.34 -8.35 -17.95
C GLU A 99 -20.45 -8.85 -16.50
N TYR A 100 -19.68 -9.86 -16.12
CA TYR A 100 -19.72 -10.42 -14.75
C TYR A 100 -19.23 -9.44 -13.68
N ARG A 101 -18.46 -8.42 -14.04
CA ARG A 101 -18.10 -7.34 -13.11
C ARG A 101 -19.31 -6.60 -12.53
N SER A 102 -20.45 -6.58 -13.29
CA SER A 102 -21.71 -6.02 -12.80
C SER A 102 -22.27 -6.79 -11.59
N HIS A 103 -22.07 -8.10 -11.56
CA HIS A 103 -22.46 -8.92 -10.42
C HIS A 103 -21.60 -8.57 -9.20
N TRP A 104 -20.30 -8.44 -9.35
CA TRP A 104 -19.41 -7.97 -8.29
C TRP A 104 -19.84 -6.61 -7.74
N ARG A 105 -20.16 -5.67 -8.64
CA ARG A 105 -20.63 -4.35 -8.24
C ARG A 105 -21.92 -4.42 -7.42
N LYS A 106 -22.92 -5.19 -7.85
CA LYS A 106 -24.18 -5.37 -7.11
C LYS A 106 -23.98 -5.93 -5.71
N VAL A 107 -23.14 -6.96 -5.58
CA VAL A 107 -22.84 -7.55 -4.27
C VAL A 107 -22.18 -6.54 -3.34
N MET A 108 -21.23 -5.76 -3.83
CA MET A 108 -20.55 -4.74 -3.02
C MET A 108 -21.42 -3.54 -2.72
N GLU A 109 -22.28 -3.11 -3.64
CA GLU A 109 -23.31 -2.09 -3.36
C GLU A 109 -24.22 -2.54 -2.22
N HIS A 110 -24.71 -3.79 -2.24
CA HIS A 110 -25.52 -4.34 -1.17
C HIS A 110 -24.75 -4.41 0.16
N GLY A 111 -23.50 -4.88 0.15
CA GLY A 111 -22.66 -4.89 1.35
C GLY A 111 -22.40 -3.49 1.91
N SER A 112 -22.26 -2.48 1.04
CA SER A 112 -22.13 -1.09 1.47
C SER A 112 -23.42 -0.54 2.10
N PHE A 113 -24.60 -0.94 1.61
CA PHE A 113 -25.87 -0.63 2.27
C PHE A 113 -26.00 -1.33 3.63
N CYS A 114 -25.34 -2.45 3.84
CA CYS A 114 -25.22 -3.12 5.14
C CYS A 114 -24.16 -2.50 6.05
N GLY A 115 -23.45 -1.45 5.63
CA GLY A 115 -22.51 -0.70 6.44
C GLY A 115 -21.02 -1.00 6.13
N ILE A 116 -20.69 -1.95 5.26
CA ILE A 116 -19.30 -2.29 4.96
C ILE A 116 -18.66 -1.30 4.01
N CYS A 117 -17.49 -0.78 4.37
CA CYS A 117 -16.61 -0.05 3.46
C CYS A 117 -15.70 -1.03 2.71
N PHE A 118 -15.92 -1.23 1.43
CA PHE A 118 -15.03 -2.01 0.58
C PHE A 118 -13.85 -1.16 0.13
N VAL A 119 -12.64 -1.65 0.36
CA VAL A 119 -11.40 -0.91 0.03
C VAL A 119 -10.47 -1.80 -0.79
N SER A 120 -9.88 -1.22 -1.83
CA SER A 120 -8.85 -1.86 -2.65
C SER A 120 -7.68 -0.91 -2.92
N GLY A 121 -6.53 -1.46 -3.26
CA GLY A 121 -5.48 -0.69 -3.93
C GLY A 121 -5.85 -0.50 -5.40
N ALA A 122 -5.38 0.57 -6.03
CA ALA A 122 -5.72 0.89 -7.43
C ALA A 122 -5.13 -0.07 -8.49
N GLY A 123 -4.41 -1.12 -8.07
CA GLY A 123 -3.74 -2.06 -8.97
C GLY A 123 -2.32 -1.65 -9.36
N ASN A 124 -1.53 -2.60 -9.87
CA ASN A 124 -0.11 -2.42 -10.19
C ASN A 124 0.18 -2.56 -11.69
N PHE A 125 -0.73 -2.10 -12.54
CA PHE A 125 -0.75 -2.44 -13.97
C PHE A 125 -0.42 -1.28 -14.91
N ALA A 126 0.00 -0.11 -14.40
CA ALA A 126 0.29 1.06 -15.23
C ALA A 126 1.34 0.82 -16.33
N GLN A 127 2.27 -0.12 -16.10
CA GLN A 127 3.30 -0.47 -17.07
C GLN A 127 2.89 -1.64 -18.00
N GLN A 128 1.75 -2.29 -17.72
CA GLN A 128 1.30 -3.49 -18.41
C GLN A 128 0.02 -3.25 -19.23
N ALA A 129 -0.77 -2.27 -18.85
CA ALA A 129 -2.05 -1.97 -19.48
C ALA A 129 -2.20 -0.46 -19.74
N ARG A 130 -3.13 -0.11 -20.63
CA ARG A 130 -3.50 1.29 -20.91
C ARG A 130 -4.80 1.64 -20.20
N VAL A 131 -5.02 2.92 -19.93
CA VAL A 131 -6.31 3.44 -19.52
C VAL A 131 -7.34 3.17 -20.62
N PRO A 132 -8.59 2.73 -20.33
CA PRO A 132 -9.22 2.68 -19.00
C PRO A 132 -9.09 1.33 -18.26
N VAL A 133 -8.29 0.38 -18.76
CA VAL A 133 -8.22 -1.00 -18.24
C VAL A 133 -7.02 -1.24 -17.29
N GLN A 134 -6.38 -0.20 -16.81
CA GLN A 134 -5.32 -0.33 -15.80
C GLN A 134 -5.87 -0.76 -14.45
N MET A 135 -6.98 -0.14 -14.02
CA MET A 135 -7.72 -0.58 -12.85
C MET A 135 -8.66 -1.71 -13.26
N ARG A 136 -8.76 -2.71 -12.41
CA ARG A 136 -9.50 -3.95 -12.66
C ARG A 136 -10.48 -4.18 -11.52
N THR A 137 -11.34 -5.18 -11.62
CA THR A 137 -12.26 -5.49 -10.52
C THR A 137 -11.51 -6.12 -9.33
N PRO A 138 -11.67 -5.66 -8.08
CA PRO A 138 -12.73 -4.78 -7.60
C PRO A 138 -12.42 -3.27 -7.60
N GLU A 139 -11.16 -2.85 -7.82
CA GLU A 139 -10.76 -1.46 -7.69
C GLU A 139 -11.43 -0.51 -8.69
N ASP A 140 -11.93 -1.03 -9.81
CA ASP A 140 -12.64 -0.26 -10.83
C ASP A 140 -14.12 0.01 -10.49
N ILE A 141 -14.68 -0.64 -9.46
CA ILE A 141 -16.09 -0.49 -9.11
C ILE A 141 -16.38 0.93 -8.60
N PRO A 142 -17.28 1.69 -9.25
CA PRO A 142 -17.68 2.99 -8.78
C PRO A 142 -18.41 2.93 -7.43
N ASP A 143 -18.32 3.97 -6.65
CA ASP A 143 -19.06 4.26 -5.43
C ASP A 143 -18.93 3.24 -4.30
N ALA A 144 -19.15 1.96 -4.55
CA ALA A 144 -19.13 0.92 -3.53
C ALA A 144 -17.70 0.52 -3.11
N VAL A 145 -16.70 0.66 -3.98
CA VAL A 145 -15.32 0.31 -3.66
C VAL A 145 -14.43 1.56 -3.67
N PHE A 146 -13.70 1.76 -2.59
CA PHE A 146 -12.76 2.85 -2.43
C PHE A 146 -11.38 2.38 -2.86
N ALA A 147 -10.81 3.01 -3.88
CA ALA A 147 -9.51 2.65 -4.41
C ALA A 147 -8.43 3.65 -3.97
N ALA A 148 -7.30 3.13 -3.49
CA ALA A 148 -6.13 3.93 -3.15
C ALA A 148 -5.00 3.72 -4.16
N ALA A 149 -4.61 4.80 -4.85
CA ALA A 149 -3.37 4.82 -5.64
C ALA A 149 -2.13 4.81 -4.75
N GLY A 150 -0.98 4.57 -5.35
CA GLY A 150 0.28 4.52 -4.64
C GLY A 150 1.20 5.67 -4.94
N VAL A 151 1.74 6.29 -3.90
CA VAL A 151 2.78 7.30 -3.99
C VAL A 151 4.03 6.87 -3.23
N GLN A 152 5.15 7.42 -3.67
CA GLN A 152 6.45 7.31 -3.00
C GLN A 152 6.53 8.30 -1.84
N ARG A 153 7.55 8.18 -1.00
CA ARG A 153 7.79 9.14 0.10
C ARG A 153 7.98 10.58 -0.35
N ASN A 154 8.37 10.82 -1.60
CA ASN A 154 8.45 12.14 -2.22
C ASN A 154 7.14 12.60 -2.87
N PHE A 155 6.04 11.92 -2.58
CA PHE A 155 4.69 12.17 -3.08
C PHE A 155 4.48 11.96 -4.59
N ALA A 156 5.51 11.58 -5.33
CA ALA A 156 5.34 11.20 -6.72
C ALA A 156 4.61 9.85 -6.82
N ARG A 157 3.71 9.73 -7.78
CA ARG A 157 3.04 8.45 -8.08
C ARG A 157 4.08 7.37 -8.36
N THR A 158 3.88 6.17 -7.83
CA THR A 158 4.77 5.06 -8.17
C THR A 158 4.56 4.61 -9.62
N PRO A 159 5.63 4.28 -10.36
CA PRO A 159 5.53 3.99 -11.79
C PRO A 159 4.58 2.85 -12.16
N PHE A 160 4.37 1.92 -11.24
CA PHE A 160 3.48 0.77 -11.46
C PHE A 160 2.04 1.02 -11.00
N SER A 161 1.78 2.07 -10.20
CA SER A 161 0.42 2.37 -9.73
C SER A 161 -0.52 2.60 -10.88
N SER A 162 -1.58 1.81 -10.97
CA SER A 162 -2.63 2.02 -11.94
C SER A 162 -3.31 3.35 -11.72
N LYS A 163 -3.90 3.89 -12.76
CA LYS A 163 -4.60 5.16 -12.76
C LYS A 163 -5.90 5.08 -13.53
N GLY A 164 -6.76 6.01 -13.25
CA GLY A 164 -8.01 6.20 -13.95
C GLY A 164 -7.87 6.97 -15.29
N PRO A 165 -9.00 7.41 -15.79
CA PRO A 165 -10.32 7.02 -15.35
C PRO A 165 -10.63 5.56 -15.68
N VAL A 166 -11.65 5.00 -15.02
CA VAL A 166 -12.22 3.69 -15.40
C VAL A 166 -13.42 3.90 -16.33
N GLU A 167 -13.83 2.86 -17.06
CA GLU A 167 -15.01 2.90 -17.91
C GLU A 167 -16.00 1.81 -17.50
N TRP A 168 -17.22 2.23 -17.17
CA TRP A 168 -18.33 1.34 -16.86
C TRP A 168 -19.38 1.41 -17.95
N LYS A 169 -19.38 0.38 -18.77
CA LYS A 169 -20.35 0.17 -19.85
C LYS A 169 -20.66 -1.31 -19.94
N THR A 170 -21.70 -1.73 -19.25
CA THR A 170 -22.22 -3.08 -19.21
C THR A 170 -23.71 -3.06 -19.50
N SER A 171 -24.36 -4.22 -19.60
CA SER A 171 -25.81 -4.31 -19.76
C SER A 171 -26.61 -3.76 -18.57
N HIS A 172 -25.99 -3.66 -17.39
CA HIS A 172 -26.63 -3.23 -16.16
C HIS A 172 -26.22 -1.84 -15.68
N TYR A 173 -25.04 -1.36 -16.09
CA TYR A 173 -24.47 -0.08 -15.66
C TYR A 173 -23.89 0.65 -16.86
N ALA A 174 -24.28 1.88 -17.04
CA ALA A 174 -23.89 2.74 -18.14
C ALA A 174 -23.31 4.09 -17.67
N ASP A 175 -22.52 4.05 -16.57
CA ASP A 175 -21.94 5.27 -15.99
C ASP A 175 -20.95 5.95 -16.95
N GLY A 176 -20.46 5.22 -17.94
CA GLY A 176 -19.46 5.72 -18.85
C GLY A 176 -18.10 5.85 -18.17
N ARG A 177 -17.51 7.02 -18.29
CA ARG A 177 -16.19 7.33 -17.74
C ARG A 177 -16.32 7.83 -16.30
N VAL A 178 -15.67 7.13 -15.36
CA VAL A 178 -15.72 7.42 -13.93
C VAL A 178 -14.32 7.75 -13.42
N GLN A 179 -14.21 8.81 -12.63
CA GLN A 179 -12.97 9.21 -11.99
C GLN A 179 -12.59 8.18 -10.91
N LYS A 180 -11.39 7.72 -10.95
CA LYS A 180 -10.69 6.84 -10.01
C LYS A 180 -9.19 7.14 -10.08
N PRO A 181 -8.42 6.83 -9.03
CA PRO A 181 -8.81 6.36 -7.68
C PRO A 181 -9.46 7.46 -6.84
N GLU A 182 -9.97 7.12 -5.66
CA GLU A 182 -10.50 8.13 -4.72
C GLU A 182 -9.39 8.95 -4.09
N VAL A 183 -8.35 8.30 -3.61
CA VAL A 183 -7.22 8.91 -2.90
C VAL A 183 -5.93 8.17 -3.20
N CYS A 184 -4.82 8.62 -2.62
CA CYS A 184 -3.56 7.88 -2.63
C CYS A 184 -3.00 7.67 -1.23
N ALA A 185 -2.09 6.69 -1.11
CA ALA A 185 -1.35 6.41 0.11
C ALA A 185 0.08 5.96 -0.24
N PHE A 186 0.96 5.90 0.75
CA PHE A 186 2.31 5.38 0.53
C PHE A 186 2.27 3.89 0.21
N ASN A 187 3.00 3.48 -0.82
CA ASN A 187 3.00 2.09 -1.28
C ASN A 187 4.37 1.56 -1.67
N MET A 188 5.43 2.28 -1.35
CA MET A 188 6.79 1.89 -1.75
C MET A 188 7.81 2.09 -0.62
N GLY A 189 8.66 1.08 -0.43
CA GLY A 189 9.69 1.11 0.59
C GLY A 189 9.13 0.99 2.02
N LEU A 190 7.96 0.37 2.19
CA LEU A 190 7.33 0.21 3.49
C LEU A 190 8.04 -0.88 4.32
N PRO A 191 7.96 -0.79 5.67
CA PRO A 191 8.41 -1.86 6.56
C PRO A 191 7.70 -3.18 6.28
N GLN A 192 8.37 -4.27 6.61
CA GLN A 192 7.81 -5.62 6.51
C GLN A 192 7.78 -6.27 7.88
N LEU A 193 6.64 -6.86 8.22
CA LEU A 193 6.51 -7.79 9.33
C LEU A 193 6.28 -9.20 8.72
N TRP A 194 7.07 -10.16 9.15
CA TRP A 194 6.97 -11.53 8.65
C TRP A 194 6.21 -12.40 9.62
N LEU A 195 5.56 -13.48 9.10
CA LEU A 195 4.83 -14.45 9.89
C LEU A 195 5.71 -15.14 10.95
N ASP A 196 7.01 -15.20 10.76
CA ASP A 196 8.00 -15.69 11.72
C ASP A 196 8.36 -14.67 12.80
N GLY A 197 7.69 -13.51 12.83
CA GLY A 197 7.95 -12.42 13.77
C GLY A 197 9.18 -11.57 13.45
N THR A 198 9.90 -11.87 12.36
CA THR A 198 11.03 -11.04 11.92
C THR A 198 10.53 -9.79 11.19
N THR A 199 11.30 -8.71 11.28
CA THR A 199 10.99 -7.44 10.64
C THR A 199 12.10 -7.00 9.70
N ARG A 200 11.70 -6.25 8.69
CA ARG A 200 12.64 -5.60 7.75
C ARG A 200 12.22 -4.14 7.58
N PRO A 201 13.16 -3.19 7.67
CA PRO A 201 12.83 -1.77 7.67
C PRO A 201 12.31 -1.23 6.32
N SER A 202 12.47 -1.98 5.25
CA SER A 202 11.99 -1.59 3.92
C SER A 202 11.82 -2.80 3.01
N GLY A 203 11.03 -2.63 1.95
CA GLY A 203 10.92 -3.67 0.90
C GLY A 203 9.51 -3.95 0.42
N LEU A 204 8.46 -3.57 1.15
CA LEU A 204 7.10 -3.66 0.63
C LEU A 204 6.87 -2.63 -0.47
N ASN A 205 6.42 -3.10 -1.62
CA ASN A 205 6.05 -2.25 -2.74
C ASN A 205 4.80 -2.81 -3.38
N GLY A 206 3.79 -1.97 -3.57
CA GLY A 206 2.55 -2.35 -4.24
C GLY A 206 1.33 -1.59 -3.71
N ASN A 207 0.35 -1.39 -4.58
CA ASN A 207 -0.93 -0.79 -4.17
C ASN A 207 -1.71 -1.71 -3.22
N SER A 208 -1.35 -2.98 -3.14
CA SER A 208 -1.81 -3.89 -2.09
C SER A 208 -1.62 -3.34 -0.67
N PHE A 209 -0.74 -2.37 -0.48
CA PHE A 209 -0.45 -1.76 0.82
C PHE A 209 -1.04 -0.35 0.96
N ALA A 210 -1.41 0.30 -0.15
CA ALA A 210 -2.15 1.56 -0.12
C ALA A 210 -3.61 1.35 0.33
N GLY A 211 -4.29 0.31 -0.16
CA GLY A 211 -5.64 -0.06 0.28
C GLY A 211 -5.73 -0.30 1.79
N PRO A 212 -4.90 -1.14 2.40
CA PRO A 212 -4.84 -1.32 3.85
C PRO A 212 -4.65 -0.03 4.65
N MET A 213 -3.85 0.93 4.17
CA MET A 213 -3.75 2.25 4.82
C MET A 213 -5.08 2.99 4.80
N PHE A 214 -5.85 2.86 3.72
CA PHE A 214 -7.19 3.42 3.63
C PHE A 214 -8.15 2.75 4.64
N CYS A 215 -8.14 1.42 4.77
CA CYS A 215 -8.91 0.71 5.79
C CYS A 215 -8.58 1.19 7.20
N GLY A 216 -7.31 1.34 7.51
CA GLY A 216 -6.87 1.86 8.82
C GLY A 216 -7.38 3.29 9.09
N ALA A 217 -7.38 4.15 8.07
CA ALA A 217 -7.94 5.50 8.19
C ALA A 217 -9.46 5.46 8.46
N ILE A 218 -10.21 4.58 7.79
CA ILE A 218 -11.64 4.38 8.03
C ILE A 218 -11.88 3.89 9.47
N ALA A 219 -11.09 2.92 9.94
CA ALA A 219 -11.21 2.40 11.30
C ALA A 219 -11.00 3.50 12.37
N LEU A 220 -10.03 4.41 12.17
CA LEU A 220 -9.84 5.57 13.04
C LEU A 220 -11.04 6.52 13.03
N MET A 221 -11.65 6.74 11.87
CA MET A 221 -12.84 7.59 11.73
C MET A 221 -14.04 6.97 12.45
N LEU A 222 -14.28 5.67 12.29
CA LEU A 222 -15.35 4.93 12.96
C LEU A 222 -15.12 4.83 14.47
N SER A 223 -13.88 4.74 14.94
CA SER A 223 -13.53 4.85 16.36
C SER A 223 -13.96 6.21 16.95
N ALA A 224 -13.89 7.29 16.17
CA ALA A 224 -14.34 8.62 16.60
C ALA A 224 -15.86 8.76 16.54
N ASP A 225 -16.50 8.17 15.56
CA ASP A 225 -17.95 8.20 15.34
C ASP A 225 -18.44 6.92 14.64
N PRO A 226 -18.96 5.93 15.38
CA PRO A 226 -19.37 4.65 14.83
C PRO A 226 -20.68 4.71 14.00
N ASP A 227 -21.39 5.83 14.02
CA ASP A 227 -22.64 6.01 13.28
C ASP A 227 -22.42 6.45 11.82
N LEU A 228 -21.16 6.64 11.39
CA LEU A 228 -20.85 7.04 10.02
C LEU A 228 -21.12 5.91 9.03
N LEU A 229 -21.73 6.26 7.93
CA LEU A 229 -22.04 5.35 6.83
C LEU A 229 -20.93 5.39 5.76
N PRO A 230 -20.79 4.37 4.92
CA PRO A 230 -19.72 4.31 3.91
C PRO A 230 -19.58 5.58 3.04
N TRP A 231 -20.69 6.17 2.64
CA TRP A 231 -20.68 7.41 1.84
C TRP A 231 -20.24 8.65 2.63
N ASP A 232 -20.52 8.72 3.95
CA ASP A 232 -20.02 9.79 4.82
C ASP A 232 -18.50 9.68 4.95
N LEU A 233 -18.00 8.47 5.16
CA LEU A 233 -16.57 8.17 5.25
C LEU A 233 -15.86 8.53 3.95
N LYS A 234 -16.43 8.16 2.79
CA LYS A 234 -15.90 8.54 1.48
C LYS A 234 -15.80 10.06 1.33
N GLN A 235 -16.88 10.77 1.64
CA GLN A 235 -16.93 12.23 1.55
C GLN A 235 -15.90 12.89 2.46
N ILE A 236 -15.79 12.44 3.71
CA ILE A 236 -14.84 13.02 4.66
C ILE A 236 -13.41 12.79 4.19
N ILE A 237 -13.05 11.55 3.84
CA ILE A 237 -11.67 11.23 3.51
C ILE A 237 -11.21 11.93 2.23
N THR A 238 -12.06 12.03 1.23
CA THR A 238 -11.76 12.74 -0.01
C THR A 238 -11.64 14.24 0.19
N SER A 239 -12.54 14.86 0.98
CA SER A 239 -12.53 16.32 1.24
C SER A 239 -11.39 16.74 2.18
N THR A 240 -10.81 15.83 2.94
CA THR A 240 -9.72 16.09 3.89
C THR A 240 -8.36 15.62 3.42
N ALA A 241 -8.28 14.95 2.28
CA ALA A 241 -7.02 14.53 1.67
C ALA A 241 -6.08 15.74 1.46
N THR A 242 -4.80 15.46 1.46
CA THR A 242 -3.76 16.46 1.15
C THR A 242 -3.42 16.35 -0.32
N ASP A 243 -3.70 17.40 -1.08
CA ASP A 243 -3.41 17.46 -2.51
C ASP A 243 -1.91 17.27 -2.76
N VAL A 244 -1.58 16.35 -3.69
CA VAL A 244 -0.20 15.99 -4.05
C VAL A 244 -0.14 15.74 -5.56
N ALA A 245 1.02 15.87 -6.15
CA ALA A 245 1.26 15.72 -7.58
C ALA A 245 0.63 16.83 -8.44
N ALA A 246 -0.44 16.60 -9.19
CA ALA A 246 -1.12 17.64 -9.96
C ALA A 246 -2.14 18.36 -9.07
N ASP A 247 -2.36 19.65 -9.32
CA ASP A 247 -3.32 20.45 -8.55
C ASP A 247 -4.76 19.94 -8.74
N GLY A 248 -5.45 19.73 -7.63
CA GLY A 248 -6.84 19.30 -7.61
C GLY A 248 -7.03 17.79 -7.78
N VAL A 249 -8.25 17.38 -8.16
CA VAL A 249 -8.59 15.96 -8.33
C VAL A 249 -8.08 15.47 -9.67
N ASP A 250 -7.29 14.41 -9.66
CA ASP A 250 -6.69 13.82 -10.85
C ASP A 250 -6.83 12.29 -10.92
N ASP A 251 -6.57 11.72 -12.10
CA ASP A 251 -6.70 10.29 -12.37
C ASP A 251 -5.52 9.46 -11.82
N GLU A 252 -4.48 10.06 -11.25
CA GLU A 252 -3.28 9.39 -10.74
C GLU A 252 -3.25 9.24 -9.22
N THR A 253 -3.76 10.26 -8.50
CA THR A 253 -3.73 10.35 -7.04
C THR A 253 -5.11 10.61 -6.42
N GLY A 254 -6.13 10.78 -7.25
CA GLY A 254 -7.49 11.09 -6.82
C GLY A 254 -7.57 12.47 -6.18
N HIS A 255 -8.15 12.54 -4.98
CA HIS A 255 -8.20 13.75 -4.16
C HIS A 255 -6.89 14.04 -3.39
N GLY A 256 -5.86 13.21 -3.57
CA GLY A 256 -4.56 13.35 -2.93
C GLY A 256 -4.28 12.32 -1.84
N LEU A 257 -3.25 12.59 -1.03
CA LEU A 257 -2.77 11.72 0.04
C LEU A 257 -3.75 11.70 1.22
N ILE A 258 -4.10 10.51 1.69
CA ILE A 258 -4.92 10.31 2.90
C ILE A 258 -4.29 11.05 4.08
N ASN A 259 -5.10 11.86 4.76
CA ASN A 259 -4.71 12.59 5.96
C ASN A 259 -5.62 12.20 7.13
N CYS A 260 -5.19 11.19 7.89
CA CYS A 260 -5.95 10.65 9.02
C CYS A 260 -6.28 11.71 10.08
N TYR A 261 -5.34 12.62 10.35
CA TYR A 261 -5.55 13.69 11.34
C TYR A 261 -6.71 14.62 10.94
N ARG A 262 -6.70 15.11 9.70
CA ARG A 262 -7.77 15.97 9.19
C ARG A 262 -9.09 15.23 9.08
N ALA A 263 -9.07 13.95 8.67
CA ALA A 263 -10.27 13.13 8.55
C ALA A 263 -10.94 12.91 9.93
N VAL A 264 -10.20 12.46 10.92
CA VAL A 264 -10.73 12.28 12.29
C VAL A 264 -11.21 13.59 12.91
N ARG A 265 -10.48 14.69 12.70
CA ARG A 265 -10.91 16.02 13.16
C ARG A 265 -12.23 16.45 12.52
N GLU A 266 -12.42 16.21 11.25
CA GLU A 266 -13.69 16.51 10.55
C GLU A 266 -14.85 15.64 11.07
N VAL A 267 -14.59 14.35 11.35
CA VAL A 267 -15.54 13.47 12.02
C VAL A 267 -15.98 14.05 13.35
N LEU A 268 -15.03 14.42 14.21
CA LEU A 268 -15.32 14.99 15.53
C LEU A 268 -16.06 16.33 15.44
N ARG A 269 -15.74 17.15 14.44
CA ARG A 269 -16.47 18.40 14.15
C ARG A 269 -17.92 18.12 13.79
N ARG A 270 -18.18 17.20 12.85
CA ARG A 270 -19.55 16.81 12.44
C ARG A 270 -20.34 16.21 13.60
N LYS A 271 -19.71 15.36 14.39
CA LYS A 271 -20.31 14.76 15.58
C LYS A 271 -20.71 15.83 16.60
N ALA A 272 -19.82 16.79 16.90
CA ALA A 272 -20.13 17.88 17.81
C ALA A 272 -21.36 18.68 17.34
N ILE A 273 -21.44 19.03 16.05
CA ILE A 273 -22.59 19.72 15.47
C ILE A 273 -23.87 18.89 15.62
N ARG A 274 -23.83 17.61 15.27
CA ARG A 274 -24.97 16.68 15.38
C ARG A 274 -25.48 16.57 16.82
N GLU A 275 -24.58 16.60 17.79
CA GLU A 275 -24.89 16.53 19.22
C GLU A 275 -25.22 17.91 19.84
N GLY A 276 -25.30 19.00 19.06
CA GLY A 276 -25.55 20.35 19.56
C GLY A 276 -24.43 20.92 20.43
N LYS A 277 -23.21 20.41 20.32
CA LYS A 277 -22.01 20.86 21.04
C LYS A 277 -21.22 21.86 20.20
N ASP A 278 -20.43 22.70 20.87
CA ASP A 278 -19.55 23.65 20.18
C ASP A 278 -18.43 22.89 19.40
N PRO A 279 -18.38 23.04 18.06
CA PRO A 279 -17.33 22.45 17.26
C PRO A 279 -16.01 23.25 17.28
N GLY A 280 -15.95 24.39 18.01
CA GLY A 280 -14.87 25.38 17.92
C GLY A 280 -13.46 24.80 18.05
N ARG A 281 -13.25 23.82 18.95
CA ARG A 281 -11.94 23.15 19.10
C ARG A 281 -11.50 22.31 17.88
N PHE A 282 -12.41 22.03 16.96
CA PHE A 282 -12.13 21.28 15.73
C PHE A 282 -12.13 22.18 14.48
N THR A 283 -12.33 23.48 14.65
CA THR A 283 -12.31 24.46 13.56
C THR A 283 -10.99 25.24 13.57
N GLY A 284 -10.75 25.98 12.50
CA GLY A 284 -9.53 26.75 12.32
C GLY A 284 -8.33 25.91 11.87
N ARG A 285 -7.24 26.60 11.55
CA ARG A 285 -5.99 25.98 11.14
C ARG A 285 -5.23 25.49 12.37
N GLN A 286 -4.77 24.25 12.34
CA GLN A 286 -3.98 23.64 13.42
C GLN A 286 -2.67 23.08 12.85
N ASP A 287 -1.69 22.84 13.75
CA ASP A 287 -0.48 22.13 13.40
C ASP A 287 -0.86 20.74 12.83
N GLY A 288 -0.30 20.38 11.69
CA GLY A 288 -0.63 19.16 10.94
C GLY A 288 -1.68 19.35 9.83
N ASP A 289 -2.35 20.49 9.72
CA ASP A 289 -3.24 20.79 8.59
C ASP A 289 -2.47 21.02 7.29
N THR A 290 -1.22 21.42 7.39
CA THR A 290 -0.34 21.63 6.24
C THR A 290 0.87 20.72 6.32
N LEU A 291 0.99 19.86 5.34
CA LEU A 291 2.21 19.13 5.09
C LEU A 291 3.13 20.00 4.21
N ASP A 292 4.34 20.28 4.68
CA ASP A 292 5.35 20.99 3.87
C ASP A 292 5.89 20.05 2.77
N ILE A 293 5.07 19.81 1.75
CA ILE A 293 5.37 18.92 0.64
C ILE A 293 6.66 19.37 -0.07
N ALA A 294 6.79 20.66 -0.37
CA ALA A 294 7.94 21.19 -1.06
C ALA A 294 9.24 21.02 -0.24
N GLY A 295 9.19 21.31 1.06
CA GLY A 295 10.33 21.09 1.95
C GLY A 295 10.69 19.61 2.10
N ILE A 296 9.70 18.73 2.21
CA ILE A 296 9.92 17.28 2.25
C ILE A 296 10.52 16.80 0.92
N GLN A 297 9.96 17.19 -0.22
CA GLN A 297 10.48 16.83 -1.53
C GLN A 297 11.92 17.31 -1.71
N LYS A 298 12.24 18.52 -1.25
CA LYS A 298 13.61 19.04 -1.29
C LYS A 298 14.57 18.20 -0.44
N ARG A 299 14.18 17.79 0.75
CA ARG A 299 14.97 16.90 1.62
C ARG A 299 15.11 15.50 1.03
N LEU A 300 14.09 14.99 0.36
CA LEU A 300 14.09 13.66 -0.25
C LEU A 300 14.77 13.60 -1.63
N GLN A 301 15.13 14.76 -2.24
CA GLN A 301 15.92 14.78 -3.48
C GLN A 301 17.33 14.19 -3.30
N ILE A 302 17.87 14.19 -2.08
CA ILE A 302 19.15 13.57 -1.76
C ILE A 302 18.88 12.12 -1.38
N SER A 303 18.72 11.26 -2.37
CA SER A 303 18.62 9.82 -2.16
C SER A 303 20.00 9.18 -2.34
N ARG A 304 20.24 8.12 -1.58
CA ARG A 304 21.41 7.27 -1.74
C ARG A 304 20.99 5.80 -1.78
N VAL A 305 21.77 5.00 -2.45
CA VAL A 305 21.59 3.56 -2.49
C VAL A 305 22.45 2.92 -1.42
N GLU A 306 21.83 2.37 -0.40
CA GLU A 306 22.53 1.61 0.64
C GLU A 306 22.52 0.12 0.31
N VAL A 307 23.54 -0.55 0.78
CA VAL A 307 23.62 -2.01 0.76
C VAL A 307 22.77 -2.54 1.90
N GLY A 308 21.67 -3.23 1.58
CA GLY A 308 20.84 -3.91 2.57
C GLY A 308 21.46 -5.26 2.96
N ARG A 309 21.03 -6.34 2.33
CA ARG A 309 21.57 -7.68 2.58
C ARG A 309 22.70 -8.00 1.63
N VAL A 310 23.79 -8.57 2.14
CA VAL A 310 24.92 -9.08 1.35
C VAL A 310 24.86 -10.60 1.29
N GLN A 311 25.00 -11.18 0.10
CA GLN A 311 25.09 -12.64 -0.09
C GLN A 311 26.50 -13.12 0.31
N PRO A 312 26.65 -14.14 1.16
CA PRO A 312 27.94 -14.55 1.72
C PRO A 312 29.02 -14.81 0.66
N ASP A 313 28.67 -15.47 -0.44
CA ASP A 313 29.61 -15.83 -1.53
C ASP A 313 29.52 -14.89 -2.74
N GLY A 314 28.81 -13.77 -2.59
CA GLY A 314 28.57 -12.81 -3.65
C GLY A 314 29.78 -11.93 -3.95
N GLN A 315 29.72 -11.24 -5.10
CA GLN A 315 30.78 -10.31 -5.51
C GLN A 315 30.99 -9.18 -4.48
N ALA A 316 29.92 -8.68 -3.88
CA ALA A 316 29.98 -7.66 -2.83
C ALA A 316 30.71 -8.16 -1.58
N ALA A 317 30.43 -9.40 -1.14
CA ALA A 317 31.10 -9.99 0.02
C ALA A 317 32.62 -10.14 -0.21
N ARG A 318 33.01 -10.58 -1.40
CA ARG A 318 34.45 -10.68 -1.79
C ARG A 318 35.19 -9.36 -1.78
N LEU A 319 34.50 -8.25 -2.00
CA LEU A 319 35.06 -6.88 -1.89
C LEU A 319 34.98 -6.34 -0.44
N GLY A 320 34.52 -7.13 0.52
CA GLY A 320 34.35 -6.71 1.91
C GLY A 320 33.23 -5.68 2.13
N ILE A 321 32.28 -5.62 1.21
CA ILE A 321 31.09 -4.76 1.32
C ILE A 321 30.17 -5.32 2.42
N LYS A 322 29.60 -4.42 3.21
CA LYS A 322 28.72 -4.75 4.36
C LYS A 322 27.39 -4.05 4.24
N PRO A 323 26.33 -4.55 4.90
CA PRO A 323 25.11 -3.78 5.08
C PRO A 323 25.36 -2.38 5.63
N GLY A 324 24.67 -1.37 5.10
CA GLY A 324 24.85 0.04 5.42
C GLY A 324 25.90 0.77 4.57
N ASP A 325 26.71 0.07 3.79
CA ASP A 325 27.57 0.75 2.80
C ASP A 325 26.74 1.45 1.73
N VAL A 326 27.20 2.59 1.26
CA VAL A 326 26.53 3.37 0.20
C VAL A 326 27.16 3.08 -1.15
N LEU A 327 26.36 2.62 -2.12
CA LEU A 327 26.80 2.51 -3.51
C LEU A 327 26.84 3.90 -4.14
N VAL A 328 28.01 4.40 -4.45
CA VAL A 328 28.25 5.74 -5.03
C VAL A 328 28.16 5.71 -6.55
N SER A 329 28.80 4.71 -7.17
CA SER A 329 28.74 4.54 -8.62
C SER A 329 28.78 3.06 -9.02
N TYR A 330 28.17 2.77 -10.17
CA TYR A 330 28.16 1.47 -10.82
C TYR A 330 28.39 1.68 -12.32
N HIS A 331 29.40 1.03 -12.88
CA HIS A 331 29.84 1.22 -14.26
C HIS A 331 30.03 2.71 -14.60
N ASP A 332 30.82 3.40 -13.74
CA ASP A 332 31.15 4.83 -13.80
C ASP A 332 29.94 5.79 -13.72
N ARG A 333 28.75 5.27 -13.63
CA ARG A 333 27.52 6.07 -13.45
C ARG A 333 27.23 6.27 -11.97
N LYS A 334 27.02 7.53 -11.57
CA LYS A 334 26.56 7.88 -10.22
C LYS A 334 25.22 7.22 -9.94
N THR A 335 25.07 6.65 -8.76
CA THR A 335 23.86 5.97 -8.31
C THR A 335 23.22 6.69 -7.13
N ALA A 336 22.02 7.22 -7.33
CA ALA A 336 21.19 7.82 -6.29
C ALA A 336 19.84 7.07 -6.12
N SER A 337 19.50 6.19 -7.07
CA SER A 337 18.25 5.46 -7.10
C SER A 337 18.42 4.03 -7.64
N ARG A 338 17.43 3.18 -7.44
CA ARG A 338 17.37 1.85 -8.08
C ARG A 338 17.36 1.96 -9.60
N ARG A 339 16.74 3.01 -10.15
CA ARG A 339 16.71 3.26 -11.59
C ARG A 339 18.11 3.50 -12.13
N ASP A 340 18.95 4.25 -11.43
CA ASP A 340 20.32 4.50 -11.87
C ASP A 340 21.13 3.20 -11.96
N ILE A 341 20.95 2.30 -10.99
CA ILE A 341 21.57 0.97 -11.04
C ILE A 341 21.07 0.19 -12.27
N GLN A 342 19.77 0.20 -12.54
CA GLN A 342 19.22 -0.51 -13.71
C GLN A 342 19.74 0.06 -15.02
N VAL A 343 19.82 1.38 -15.13
CA VAL A 343 20.37 2.06 -16.32
C VAL A 343 21.85 1.73 -16.48
N ALA A 344 22.64 1.82 -15.40
CA ALA A 344 24.05 1.49 -15.42
C ALA A 344 24.32 0.02 -15.78
N ARG A 345 23.47 -0.91 -15.30
CA ARG A 345 23.54 -2.33 -15.67
C ARG A 345 23.22 -2.56 -17.14
N ARG A 346 22.20 -1.90 -17.69
CA ARG A 346 21.88 -1.97 -19.12
C ARG A 346 23.03 -1.42 -19.96
N GLN A 347 23.63 -0.31 -19.54
CA GLN A 347 24.78 0.27 -20.22
C GLN A 347 25.96 -0.71 -20.22
N ALA A 348 26.27 -1.32 -19.07
CA ALA A 348 27.35 -2.31 -18.99
C ALA A 348 27.12 -3.52 -19.94
N VAL A 349 25.87 -3.94 -20.14
CA VAL A 349 25.51 -4.99 -21.12
C VAL A 349 25.71 -4.48 -22.55
N THR A 350 25.28 -3.26 -22.86
CA THR A 350 25.45 -2.64 -24.19
C THR A 350 26.92 -2.49 -24.54
N ASP A 351 27.74 -2.09 -23.57
CA ASP A 351 29.19 -1.89 -23.72
C ASP A 351 29.97 -3.22 -23.74
N LYS A 352 29.28 -4.35 -23.59
CA LYS A 352 29.88 -5.68 -23.47
C LYS A 352 31.00 -5.73 -22.41
N ALA A 353 30.77 -5.03 -21.31
CA ALA A 353 31.78 -4.85 -20.27
C ALA A 353 32.11 -6.19 -19.59
N GLU A 354 33.36 -6.62 -19.63
CA GLU A 354 33.84 -7.78 -18.86
C GLU A 354 34.03 -7.47 -17.39
N LYS A 355 34.30 -6.20 -17.07
CA LYS A 355 34.52 -5.66 -15.73
C LYS A 355 33.68 -4.41 -15.52
N ILE A 356 33.02 -4.33 -14.37
CA ILE A 356 32.16 -3.24 -13.99
C ILE A 356 32.75 -2.55 -12.77
N ARG A 357 33.26 -1.35 -12.96
CA ARG A 357 33.78 -0.56 -11.85
C ARG A 357 32.67 -0.18 -10.89
N VAL A 358 32.92 -0.38 -9.58
CA VAL A 358 32.00 -0.03 -8.51
C VAL A 358 32.70 0.75 -7.43
N VAL A 359 32.02 1.75 -6.91
CA VAL A 359 32.50 2.57 -5.80
C VAL A 359 31.46 2.54 -4.69
N PHE A 360 31.91 2.19 -3.50
CA PHE A 360 31.11 2.24 -2.28
C PHE A 360 31.73 3.22 -1.27
N ARG A 361 30.93 3.67 -0.32
CA ARG A 361 31.38 4.51 0.80
C ARG A 361 30.88 3.91 2.11
N ARG A 362 31.76 3.81 3.10
CA ARG A 362 31.47 3.44 4.49
C ARG A 362 31.97 4.55 5.41
N GLY A 363 31.06 5.39 5.92
CA GLY A 363 31.48 6.65 6.54
C GLY A 363 32.33 7.47 5.57
N ASP A 364 33.53 7.87 5.99
CA ASP A 364 34.48 8.62 5.13
C ASP A 364 35.37 7.73 4.24
N ARG A 365 35.32 6.43 4.44
CA ARG A 365 36.13 5.47 3.68
C ARG A 365 35.50 5.17 2.33
N VAL A 366 36.28 5.33 1.26
CA VAL A 366 35.87 4.93 -0.10
C VAL A 366 36.43 3.54 -0.41
N ILE A 367 35.57 2.65 -0.87
CA ILE A 367 35.87 1.27 -1.27
C ILE A 367 35.66 1.20 -2.78
N ARG A 368 36.72 0.86 -3.52
CA ARG A 368 36.67 0.70 -4.97
C ARG A 368 36.91 -0.75 -5.33
N GLY A 369 36.24 -1.21 -6.37
CA GLY A 369 36.41 -2.57 -6.85
C GLY A 369 35.80 -2.79 -8.22
N GLU A 370 35.87 -4.03 -8.67
CA GLU A 370 35.30 -4.47 -9.93
C GLU A 370 34.36 -5.65 -9.70
N PHE A 371 33.20 -5.60 -10.34
CA PHE A 371 32.28 -6.71 -10.48
C PHE A 371 32.40 -7.32 -11.88
N ARG A 372 32.04 -8.59 -12.01
CA ARG A 372 31.74 -9.19 -13.30
C ARG A 372 30.26 -8.95 -13.65
N PRO A 373 29.88 -8.94 -14.93
CA PRO A 373 28.46 -8.94 -15.31
C PRO A 373 27.69 -10.05 -14.61
N GLY A 374 26.50 -9.74 -14.10
CA GLY A 374 25.66 -10.70 -13.38
C GLY A 374 25.10 -10.15 -12.05
N PRO A 375 24.75 -11.03 -11.10
CA PRO A 375 24.24 -10.63 -9.79
C PRO A 375 25.29 -9.85 -9.00
N MET A 376 24.86 -8.73 -8.42
CA MET A 376 25.75 -7.83 -7.64
C MET A 376 26.20 -8.46 -6.31
N GLY A 377 25.47 -9.46 -5.82
CA GLY A 377 25.75 -10.10 -4.54
C GLY A 377 25.26 -9.30 -3.33
N PHE A 378 24.39 -8.31 -3.55
CA PHE A 378 23.69 -7.59 -2.49
C PHE A 378 22.31 -7.10 -2.94
N ALA A 379 21.43 -6.84 -1.97
CA ALA A 379 20.14 -6.20 -2.20
C ALA A 379 20.26 -4.68 -1.96
N PRO A 380 20.01 -3.84 -2.99
CA PRO A 380 20.03 -2.39 -2.81
C PRO A 380 18.78 -1.91 -2.05
N SER A 381 18.97 -1.04 -1.08
CA SER A 381 17.94 -0.27 -0.38
C SER A 381 18.13 1.22 -0.70
N ILE A 382 17.03 1.97 -0.71
CA ILE A 382 17.09 3.43 -0.84
C ILE A 382 17.01 4.02 0.56
N ALA A 383 17.96 4.86 0.91
CA ALA A 383 17.94 5.62 2.14
C ALA A 383 17.89 7.11 1.85
N TYR A 384 17.15 7.81 2.67
CA TYR A 384 17.04 9.26 2.67
C TYR A 384 17.84 9.82 3.84
N ASP A 385 18.39 11.04 3.69
CA ASP A 385 19.18 11.65 4.76
C ASP A 385 18.31 12.24 5.88
N ASP A 386 17.00 12.38 5.67
CA ASP A 386 16.07 12.84 6.69
C ASP A 386 15.82 11.71 7.73
N PRO A 387 16.14 11.94 9.01
CA PRO A 387 15.96 10.94 10.07
C PRO A 387 14.51 10.55 10.32
N THR A 388 13.53 11.36 9.91
CA THR A 388 12.10 11.03 10.02
C THR A 388 11.67 9.92 9.06
N PHE A 389 12.52 9.57 8.08
CA PHE A 389 12.26 8.53 7.09
C PHE A 389 13.23 7.33 7.20
N ARG A 390 13.99 7.23 8.29
CA ARG A 390 14.90 6.09 8.56
C ARG A 390 14.19 4.93 9.19
#